data_8a3d97fcac7c745aedd157a62bb5c937
#
_entry.id   8a3d97fcac7c745aedd157a62bb5c937
#
_cell.length_a   1.000
_cell.length_b   1.000
_cell.length_c   1.000
_cell.angle_alpha   90.00
_cell.angle_beta   90.00
_cell.angle_gamma   90.00
#
_symmetry.space_group_name_H-M   'P 1'
#
loop_
_entity.id
_entity.type
_entity.pdbx_description
1 polymer ?
#
loop_
_entity_poly.entity_id
_entity_poly.type
_entity_poly.pdbx_seq_one_letter_code
_entity_poly.pdbx_strand_id
1 'polypeptide(L)'
;NAECPYVGKHYGADNMQKLQREATAAGVVWLSVISSAPGEQGYADAKEAERLNAERKAAPSAVLLDPEGKLGHLYDARVTPHMFVIGPDGTLRYMGGIDSIPSARAADIDKAEPYLRNALHQVLDGQPVEKAVTRPYGCTVKYAS
;
A
#
# COMPACT_ATOMS: atom_id res chain seq x y z
N ASN A 1 1.69 8.09 1.52
CA ASN A 1 2.42 9.27 1.99
C ASN A 1 3.92 9.11 1.65
N ALA A 2 4.37 9.88 0.66
CA ALA A 2 5.76 9.81 0.17
C ALA A 2 6.80 10.26 1.20
N GLU A 3 6.40 11.02 2.20
CA GLU A 3 7.29 11.52 3.25
C GLU A 3 7.34 10.60 4.48
N CYS A 4 6.57 9.52 4.47
CA CYS A 4 6.57 8.57 5.59
C CYS A 4 7.79 7.65 5.51
N PRO A 5 8.59 7.52 6.59
CA PRO A 5 9.77 6.65 6.59
C PRO A 5 9.45 5.17 6.34
N TYR A 6 8.29 4.72 6.77
CA TYR A 6 7.85 3.34 6.53
C TYR A 6 7.52 3.10 5.06
N VAL A 7 6.94 4.07 4.38
CA VAL A 7 6.74 4.03 2.93
C VAL A 7 8.10 4.10 2.23
N GLY A 8 8.97 4.97 2.67
CA GLY A 8 10.34 5.10 2.16
C GLY A 8 11.15 3.81 2.27
N LYS A 9 10.96 3.03 3.34
CA LYS A 9 11.58 1.71 3.52
C LYS A 9 11.29 0.78 2.33
N HIS A 10 10.01 0.68 1.96
CA HIS A 10 9.58 -0.28 0.93
C HIS A 10 9.86 0.20 -0.49
N TYR A 11 9.79 1.49 -0.75
CA TYR A 11 10.18 2.04 -2.05
C TYR A 11 11.69 2.14 -2.21
N GLY A 12 12.40 2.52 -1.17
CA GLY A 12 13.87 2.63 -1.20
C GLY A 12 14.58 1.32 -1.43
N ALA A 13 14.00 0.21 -0.98
CA ALA A 13 14.56 -1.14 -1.14
C ALA A 13 13.97 -1.89 -2.35
N ASP A 14 13.25 -1.22 -3.23
CA ASP A 14 12.55 -1.83 -4.39
C ASP A 14 11.51 -2.90 -3.99
N ASN A 15 11.08 -2.93 -2.74
CA ASN A 15 10.13 -3.94 -2.28
C ASN A 15 8.71 -3.66 -2.79
N MET A 16 8.24 -2.44 -2.65
CA MET A 16 6.91 -2.05 -3.13
C MET A 16 6.80 -2.19 -4.65
N GLN A 17 7.80 -1.72 -5.38
CA GLN A 17 7.85 -1.80 -6.84
C GLN A 17 7.83 -3.25 -7.31
N LYS A 18 8.57 -4.13 -6.65
CA LYS A 18 8.56 -5.57 -6.94
C LYS A 18 7.17 -6.17 -6.77
N LEU A 19 6.51 -5.88 -5.66
CA LEU A 19 5.13 -6.34 -5.41
C LEU A 19 4.18 -5.82 -6.47
N GLN A 20 4.30 -4.55 -6.85
CA GLN A 20 3.48 -3.94 -7.90
C GLN A 20 3.67 -4.65 -9.24
N ARG A 21 4.92 -4.90 -9.63
CA ARG A 21 5.24 -5.59 -10.89
C ARG A 21 4.75 -7.04 -10.89
N GLU A 22 4.96 -7.77 -9.81
CA GLU A 22 4.48 -9.16 -9.68
C GLU A 22 2.96 -9.23 -9.75
N ALA A 23 2.27 -8.36 -9.02
CA ALA A 23 0.81 -8.34 -9.00
C ALA A 23 0.22 -7.98 -10.37
N THR A 24 0.71 -6.92 -11.01
CA THR A 24 0.20 -6.50 -12.31
C THR A 24 0.51 -7.52 -13.40
N ALA A 25 1.68 -8.16 -13.36
CA ALA A 25 2.01 -9.26 -14.29
C ALA A 25 1.08 -10.46 -14.14
N ALA A 26 0.53 -10.68 -12.95
CA ALA A 26 -0.43 -11.75 -12.67
C ALA A 26 -1.89 -11.35 -12.95
N GLY A 27 -2.12 -10.16 -13.51
CA GLY A 27 -3.46 -9.67 -13.85
C GLY A 27 -4.17 -8.92 -12.72
N VAL A 28 -3.48 -8.63 -11.63
CA VAL A 28 -4.05 -7.84 -10.51
C VAL A 28 -3.97 -6.35 -10.85
N VAL A 29 -5.04 -5.62 -10.62
CA VAL A 29 -5.04 -4.16 -10.69
C VAL A 29 -4.49 -3.62 -9.37
N TRP A 30 -3.40 -2.87 -9.45
CA TRP A 30 -2.80 -2.24 -8.27
C TRP A 30 -3.17 -0.75 -8.24
N LEU A 31 -3.91 -0.35 -7.21
CA LEU A 31 -4.27 1.04 -7.00
C LEU A 31 -3.51 1.58 -5.79
N SER A 32 -2.75 2.64 -6.01
CA SER A 32 -2.12 3.39 -4.92
C SER A 32 -2.99 4.60 -4.60
N VAL A 33 -3.32 4.78 -3.33
CA VAL A 33 -4.22 5.86 -2.88
C VAL A 33 -3.47 6.83 -2.01
N ILE A 34 -3.62 8.12 -2.28
CA ILE A 34 -3.03 9.21 -1.49
C ILE A 34 -4.19 9.95 -0.81
N SER A 35 -4.31 9.75 0.51
CA SER A 35 -5.40 10.33 1.31
C SER A 35 -4.95 11.48 2.22
N SER A 36 -3.71 11.96 2.09
CA SER A 36 -3.28 13.17 2.80
C SER A 36 -4.07 14.38 2.33
N ALA A 37 -4.60 15.15 3.27
CA ALA A 37 -5.37 16.35 2.96
C ALA A 37 -4.45 17.47 2.43
N PRO A 38 -5.01 18.42 1.66
CA PRO A 38 -4.24 19.59 1.23
C PRO A 38 -3.64 20.34 2.42
N GLY A 39 -2.36 20.68 2.32
CA GLY A 39 -1.60 21.35 3.39
C GLY A 39 -1.00 20.41 4.42
N GLU A 40 -1.34 19.13 4.38
CA GLU A 40 -0.80 18.13 5.29
C GLU A 40 0.40 17.41 4.68
N GLN A 41 1.21 16.79 5.55
CA GLN A 41 2.35 15.98 5.11
C GLN A 41 1.88 14.88 4.17
N GLY A 42 2.60 14.71 3.06
CA GLY A 42 2.31 13.66 2.08
C GLY A 42 1.26 14.03 1.06
N TYR A 43 0.65 15.21 1.16
CA TYR A 43 -0.25 15.67 0.11
C TYR A 43 0.49 15.78 -1.22
N ALA A 44 -0.15 15.30 -2.28
CA ALA A 44 0.37 15.44 -3.64
C ALA A 44 -0.80 15.68 -4.59
N ASP A 45 -0.61 16.63 -5.50
CA ASP A 45 -1.50 16.77 -6.65
C ASP A 45 -1.12 15.75 -7.73
N ALA A 46 -1.85 15.72 -8.84
CA ALA A 46 -1.63 14.76 -9.91
C ALA A 46 -0.20 14.83 -10.47
N LYS A 47 0.31 16.04 -10.65
CA LYS A 47 1.65 16.28 -11.20
C LYS A 47 2.75 15.76 -10.27
N GLU A 48 2.61 16.04 -8.98
CA GLU A 48 3.55 15.57 -7.97
C GLU A 48 3.49 14.05 -7.82
N ALA A 49 2.31 13.46 -7.86
CA ALA A 49 2.15 12.01 -7.80
C ALA A 49 2.84 11.32 -9.00
N GLU A 50 2.69 11.87 -10.20
CA GLU A 50 3.38 11.36 -11.38
C GLU A 50 4.90 11.47 -11.24
N ARG A 51 5.40 12.61 -10.74
CA ARG A 51 6.83 12.83 -10.51
C ARG A 51 7.39 11.82 -9.52
N LEU A 52 6.71 11.60 -8.41
CA LEU A 52 7.13 10.64 -7.38
C LEU A 52 7.19 9.21 -7.92
N ASN A 53 6.19 8.80 -8.68
CA ASN A 53 6.16 7.47 -9.28
C ASN A 53 7.29 7.28 -10.29
N ALA A 54 7.55 8.28 -11.12
CA ALA A 54 8.65 8.23 -12.08
C ALA A 54 10.02 8.15 -11.38
N GLU A 55 10.22 8.96 -10.37
CA GLU A 55 11.46 8.99 -9.57
C GLU A 55 11.73 7.65 -8.88
N ARG A 56 10.69 7.04 -8.32
CA ARG A 56 10.78 5.76 -7.60
C ARG A 56 10.72 4.55 -8.52
N LYS A 57 10.42 4.75 -9.81
CA LYS A 57 10.14 3.66 -10.75
C LYS A 57 9.02 2.76 -10.25
N ALA A 58 8.01 3.37 -9.62
CA ALA A 58 6.83 2.66 -9.14
C ALA A 58 5.99 2.15 -10.33
N ALA A 59 5.31 1.03 -10.13
CA ALA A 59 4.56 0.36 -11.18
C ALA A 59 3.11 0.04 -10.79
N PRO A 60 2.36 0.97 -10.15
CA PRO A 60 0.94 0.76 -9.91
C PRO A 60 0.18 0.82 -11.24
N SER A 61 -1.01 0.20 -11.27
CA SER A 61 -1.92 0.36 -12.42
C SER A 61 -2.44 1.79 -12.51
N ALA A 62 -2.73 2.41 -11.36
CA ALA A 62 -3.15 3.80 -11.27
C ALA A 62 -2.89 4.36 -9.88
N VAL A 63 -2.84 5.68 -9.78
CA VAL A 63 -2.80 6.41 -8.50
C VAL A 63 -4.10 7.17 -8.37
N LEU A 64 -4.77 6.97 -7.24
CA LEU A 64 -6.02 7.66 -6.91
C LEU A 64 -5.71 8.76 -5.90
N LEU A 65 -6.15 9.97 -6.19
CA LEU A 65 -6.03 11.10 -5.28
C LEU A 65 -7.31 11.20 -4.46
N ASP A 66 -7.15 11.18 -3.14
CA ASP A 66 -8.25 11.15 -2.18
C ASP A 66 -8.08 12.28 -1.15
N PRO A 67 -8.01 13.55 -1.60
CA PRO A 67 -7.69 14.67 -0.71
C PRO A 67 -8.74 14.93 0.37
N GLU A 68 -9.96 14.47 0.16
CA GLU A 68 -11.04 14.57 1.15
C GLU A 68 -11.08 13.36 2.09
N GLY A 69 -10.27 12.33 1.83
CA GLY A 69 -10.19 11.13 2.66
C GLY A 69 -11.40 10.21 2.55
N LYS A 70 -12.26 10.38 1.55
CA LYS A 70 -13.47 9.56 1.40
C LYS A 70 -13.14 8.08 1.27
N LEU A 71 -12.20 7.75 0.41
CA LEU A 71 -11.78 6.37 0.18
C LEU A 71 -11.04 5.83 1.39
N GLY A 72 -10.12 6.61 1.95
CA GLY A 72 -9.39 6.23 3.16
C GLY A 72 -10.30 5.90 4.32
N HIS A 73 -11.29 6.74 4.59
CA HIS A 73 -12.27 6.49 5.65
C HIS A 73 -13.18 5.29 5.35
N LEU A 74 -13.56 5.12 4.08
CA LEU A 74 -14.40 3.98 3.68
C LEU A 74 -13.73 2.64 4.03
N TYR A 75 -12.42 2.54 3.82
CA TYR A 75 -11.64 1.35 4.12
C TYR A 75 -11.11 1.32 5.57
N ASP A 76 -11.37 2.36 6.35
CA ASP A 76 -10.79 2.52 7.69
C ASP A 76 -9.26 2.48 7.66
N ALA A 77 -8.67 3.10 6.65
CA ALA A 77 -7.21 3.22 6.54
C ALA A 77 -6.68 4.16 7.63
N ARG A 78 -5.77 3.66 8.45
CA ARG A 78 -5.28 4.37 9.65
C ARG A 78 -3.84 4.82 9.52
N VAL A 79 -3.04 4.04 8.82
CA VAL A 79 -1.61 4.28 8.64
C VAL A 79 -1.23 4.18 7.18
N THR A 80 -0.01 4.58 6.88
CA THR A 80 0.54 4.48 5.53
C THR A 80 1.92 3.81 5.61
N PRO A 81 2.16 2.67 4.90
CA PRO A 81 1.21 2.00 4.00
C PRO A 81 0.19 1.15 4.77
N HIS A 82 -1.03 1.10 4.30
CA HIS A 82 -2.08 0.21 4.78
C HIS A 82 -2.57 -0.57 3.57
N MET A 83 -2.54 -1.89 3.63
CA MET A 83 -2.74 -2.75 2.47
C MET A 83 -4.11 -3.43 2.50
N PHE A 84 -4.73 -3.52 1.32
CA PHE A 84 -6.03 -4.15 1.16
C PHE A 84 -6.00 -5.00 -0.10
N VAL A 85 -6.58 -6.19 -0.06
CA VAL A 85 -6.74 -7.05 -1.24
C VAL A 85 -8.22 -7.35 -1.44
N ILE A 86 -8.70 -7.10 -2.65
CA ILE A 86 -10.08 -7.35 -3.03
C ILE A 86 -10.08 -8.46 -4.05
N GLY A 87 -10.89 -9.50 -3.82
CA GLY A 87 -11.01 -10.63 -4.73
C GLY A 87 -11.79 -10.30 -6.01
N PRO A 88 -11.81 -11.23 -6.98
CA PRO A 88 -12.49 -11.01 -8.25
C PRO A 88 -13.99 -10.77 -8.12
N ASP A 89 -14.59 -11.25 -7.04
CA ASP A 89 -16.03 -11.07 -6.76
C ASP A 89 -16.34 -9.75 -6.03
N GLY A 90 -15.34 -8.89 -5.81
CA GLY A 90 -15.50 -7.63 -5.09
C GLY A 90 -15.43 -7.74 -3.56
N THR A 91 -15.15 -8.93 -3.03
CA THR A 91 -15.06 -9.15 -1.58
C THR A 91 -13.68 -8.77 -1.07
N LEU A 92 -13.63 -8.02 0.04
CA LEU A 92 -12.39 -7.70 0.74
C LEU A 92 -11.82 -8.98 1.34
N ARG A 93 -10.63 -9.38 0.91
CA ARG A 93 -9.98 -10.62 1.31
C ARG A 93 -8.87 -10.43 2.33
N TYR A 94 -8.23 -9.26 2.31
CA TYR A 94 -7.15 -8.95 3.22
C TYR A 94 -7.16 -7.48 3.58
N MET A 95 -6.88 -7.18 4.85
CA MET A 95 -6.58 -5.83 5.29
C MET A 95 -5.53 -5.88 6.40
N GLY A 96 -4.51 -5.03 6.29
CA GLY A 96 -3.46 -5.00 7.30
C GLY A 96 -2.14 -4.46 6.80
N GLY A 97 -1.07 -4.99 7.38
CA GLY A 97 0.29 -4.58 7.08
C GLY A 97 0.84 -5.19 5.79
N ILE A 98 1.88 -4.57 5.29
CA ILE A 98 2.62 -5.11 4.16
C ILE A 98 3.43 -6.34 4.59
N ASP A 99 3.98 -6.31 5.81
CA ASP A 99 4.72 -7.41 6.42
C ASP A 99 4.65 -7.37 7.96
N SER A 100 5.38 -8.28 8.60
CA SER A 100 5.27 -8.52 10.06
C SER A 100 6.21 -7.68 10.92
N ILE A 101 7.17 -6.95 10.35
CA ILE A 101 8.16 -6.22 11.16
C ILE A 101 7.92 -4.70 11.08
N PRO A 102 7.39 -4.09 12.16
CA PRO A 102 7.02 -2.67 12.17
C PRO A 102 8.23 -1.75 12.41
N SER A 103 9.22 -1.82 11.54
CA SER A 103 10.41 -0.97 11.59
C SER A 103 10.55 -0.17 10.31
N ALA A 104 11.39 0.87 10.34
CA ALA A 104 11.72 1.66 9.16
C ALA A 104 13.03 1.18 8.49
N ARG A 105 13.56 0.04 8.91
CA ARG A 105 14.84 -0.49 8.42
C ARG A 105 14.64 -1.43 7.23
N ALA A 106 15.29 -1.12 6.13
CA ALA A 106 15.23 -1.95 4.91
C ALA A 106 15.74 -3.38 5.14
N ALA A 107 16.72 -3.57 6.02
CA ALA A 107 17.27 -4.89 6.35
C ALA A 107 16.24 -5.85 6.95
N ASP A 108 15.16 -5.33 7.53
CA ASP A 108 14.13 -6.15 8.14
C ASP A 108 13.12 -6.72 7.11
N ILE A 109 13.11 -6.22 5.88
CA ILE A 109 12.20 -6.71 4.83
C ILE A 109 12.38 -8.20 4.59
N ASP A 110 13.62 -8.65 4.43
CA ASP A 110 13.91 -10.06 4.14
C ASP A 110 13.65 -10.99 5.32
N LYS A 111 13.59 -10.44 6.53
CA LYS A 111 13.33 -11.20 7.76
C LYS A 111 11.85 -11.29 8.10
N ALA A 112 11.04 -10.42 7.51
CA ALA A 112 9.61 -10.31 7.83
C ALA A 112 8.80 -11.39 7.12
N GLU A 113 7.68 -11.78 7.76
CA GLU A 113 6.66 -12.54 7.06
C GLU A 113 5.95 -11.59 6.09
N PRO A 114 5.93 -11.91 4.77
CA PRO A 114 5.38 -11.01 3.75
C PRO A 114 3.86 -11.16 3.66
N TYR A 115 3.15 -10.59 4.58
CA TYR A 115 1.69 -10.72 4.70
C TYR A 115 0.93 -10.41 3.41
N LEU A 116 1.24 -9.28 2.77
CA LEU A 116 0.55 -8.88 1.55
C LEU A 116 0.83 -9.85 0.40
N ARG A 117 2.08 -10.22 0.21
CA ARG A 117 2.47 -11.15 -0.85
C ARG A 117 1.78 -12.50 -0.68
N ASN A 118 1.76 -13.02 0.55
CA ASN A 118 1.08 -14.28 0.87
C ASN A 118 -0.42 -14.18 0.57
N ALA A 119 -1.06 -13.09 0.97
CA ALA A 119 -2.48 -12.86 0.69
C ALA A 119 -2.77 -12.81 -0.81
N LEU A 120 -1.95 -12.09 -1.57
CA LEU A 120 -2.08 -12.00 -3.03
C LEU A 120 -1.98 -13.39 -3.68
N HIS A 121 -0.98 -14.19 -3.28
CA HIS A 121 -0.80 -15.54 -3.81
C HIS A 121 -2.01 -16.42 -3.51
N GLN A 122 -2.53 -16.36 -2.27
CA GLN A 122 -3.69 -17.15 -1.89
C GLN A 122 -4.94 -16.76 -2.69
N VAL A 123 -5.17 -15.46 -2.88
CA VAL A 123 -6.30 -14.99 -3.70
C VAL A 123 -6.15 -15.43 -5.15
N LEU A 124 -4.96 -15.31 -5.73
CA LEU A 124 -4.68 -15.73 -7.10
C LEU A 124 -4.86 -17.24 -7.30
N ASP A 125 -4.55 -18.03 -6.27
CA ASP A 125 -4.71 -19.48 -6.28
C ASP A 125 -6.13 -19.94 -5.95
N GLY A 126 -7.06 -19.02 -5.74
CA GLY A 126 -8.44 -19.32 -5.37
C GLY A 126 -8.60 -19.88 -3.96
N GLN A 127 -7.60 -19.67 -3.10
CA GLN A 127 -7.59 -20.15 -1.72
C GLN A 127 -8.06 -19.08 -0.75
N PRO A 128 -8.62 -19.44 0.42
CA PRO A 128 -8.88 -18.49 1.48
C PRO A 128 -7.57 -17.84 1.94
N VAL A 129 -7.63 -16.56 2.34
CA VAL A 129 -6.48 -15.89 2.94
C VAL A 129 -6.34 -16.33 4.39
N GLU A 130 -5.25 -17.00 4.72
CA GLU A 130 -5.01 -17.58 6.05
C GLU A 130 -4.95 -16.49 7.11
N LYS A 131 -4.23 -15.40 6.85
CA LYS A 131 -4.13 -14.24 7.73
C LYS A 131 -4.83 -13.05 7.08
N ALA A 132 -6.16 -13.07 7.11
CA ALA A 132 -6.99 -12.09 6.42
C ALA A 132 -6.93 -10.68 7.03
N VAL A 133 -6.63 -10.59 8.32
CA VAL A 133 -6.48 -9.33 9.04
C VAL A 133 -5.19 -9.37 9.83
N THR A 134 -4.31 -8.38 9.60
CA THR A 134 -3.08 -8.22 10.35
C THR A 134 -2.97 -6.78 10.84
N ARG A 135 -2.05 -6.55 11.76
CA ARG A 135 -1.80 -5.19 12.25
C ARG A 135 -0.97 -4.41 11.23
N PRO A 136 -1.48 -3.31 10.66
CA PRO A 136 -0.68 -2.45 9.80
C PRO A 136 0.28 -1.62 10.65
N TYR A 137 1.38 -1.20 10.05
CA TYR A 137 2.28 -0.26 10.68
C TYR A 137 2.65 0.86 9.71
N GLY A 138 2.94 2.02 10.25
CA GLY A 138 3.30 3.18 9.45
C GLY A 138 2.97 4.48 10.15
N CYS A 139 3.12 5.57 9.41
CA CYS A 139 2.71 6.89 9.90
C CYS A 139 1.20 7.03 9.82
N THR A 140 0.60 7.75 10.75
CA THR A 140 -0.84 8.03 10.73
C THR A 140 -1.21 8.76 9.43
N VAL A 141 -2.30 8.35 8.80
CA VAL A 141 -2.84 9.03 7.61
C VAL A 141 -3.25 10.46 7.99
N LYS A 142 -2.81 11.43 7.20
CA LYS A 142 -3.05 12.85 7.47
C LYS A 142 -4.36 13.32 6.84
N TYR A 143 -5.47 12.82 7.39
CA TYR A 143 -6.80 13.25 6.97
C TYR A 143 -7.07 14.71 7.30
N ALA A 144 -8.03 15.31 6.60
CA ALA A 144 -8.56 16.62 6.97
C ALA A 144 -9.20 16.56 8.35
N SER A 145 -8.97 17.60 9.13
CA SER A 145 -9.56 17.74 10.48
C SER A 145 -11.00 18.19 10.41
#